data_fd62aa20cdd127239341ff958a53c48d
#
_entry.id   fd62aa20cdd127239341ff958a53c48d
#
_cell.length_a   1.000
_cell.length_b   1.000
_cell.length_c   1.000
_cell.angle_alpha   90.00
_cell.angle_beta   90.00
_cell.angle_gamma   90.00
#
_symmetry.space_group_name_H-M   'P 1'
#
loop_
_entity.id
_entity.type
_entity.pdbx_description
1 polymer ?
#
loop_
_entity_poly.entity_id
_entity_poly.type
_entity_poly.pdbx_seq_one_letter_code
_entity_poly.pdbx_strand_id
1 'polypeptide(L)'
;MDNNSYKIPSNKKPFSPVMKKLIFLVVFVIILQIPLLFVGNLIDNRGRLFNQTVTEIGNEWGKSQKIIAPVISLSYIDSTLSKDDSIRNEKNVVVQPVERRIAILPEELNATIEMKDELRHRGIYNATVYTANIKLTGYFSPKDFPNKNDMIAYLSIGLSDTKALVKVNKFKLGNVEQDLETMSGTMASPLFANGISGKIGPEYDGMMTEDKIPFEIDIDFRGSREISILPLGKKNNFDIKSNWKSPSFSGVLPVERNIDGNGFTAKWEVSNLIRNYPQVLD
;
A
#
# COMPACT_ATOMS: atom_id res chain seq x y z
N MET A 1 55.04 60.54 46.10
CA MET A 1 54.80 59.99 44.72
C MET A 1 53.32 59.87 44.59
N ASP A 2 52.67 60.94 44.08
CA ASP A 2 51.23 61.00 43.94
C ASP A 2 50.82 60.40 42.58
N ASN A 3 50.05 59.28 42.69
CA ASN A 3 49.51 58.60 41.51
C ASN A 3 48.12 59.16 41.18
N ASN A 4 48.12 60.18 40.37
CA ASN A 4 46.92 60.86 39.93
C ASN A 4 46.33 60.06 38.75
N SER A 5 45.42 59.14 39.03
CA SER A 5 44.73 58.39 37.99
C SER A 5 43.58 59.25 37.42
N TYR A 6 43.79 59.75 36.22
CA TYR A 6 42.76 60.41 35.42
C TYR A 6 41.63 59.48 35.06
N LYS A 7 40.44 59.62 35.67
CA LYS A 7 39.21 59.05 35.21
C LYS A 7 38.72 59.75 33.94
N ILE A 8 38.78 59.11 32.80
CA ILE A 8 38.18 59.58 31.55
C ILE A 8 36.65 59.56 31.73
N PRO A 9 35.97 60.74 31.66
CA PRO A 9 34.51 60.76 31.74
C PRO A 9 33.93 60.08 30.51
N SER A 10 33.21 58.96 30.64
CA SER A 10 32.48 58.32 29.54
C SER A 10 31.30 59.20 29.15
N ASN A 11 31.48 59.96 28.10
CA ASN A 11 30.48 60.89 27.54
C ASN A 11 29.45 60.09 26.76
N LYS A 12 28.53 59.34 27.43
CA LYS A 12 27.37 58.70 26.85
C LYS A 12 26.35 59.79 26.52
N LYS A 13 26.33 60.25 25.27
CA LYS A 13 25.27 61.14 24.78
C LYS A 13 23.92 60.49 25.02
N PRO A 14 22.96 61.16 25.67
CA PRO A 14 21.63 60.60 25.88
C PRO A 14 20.93 60.46 24.52
N PHE A 15 20.25 59.33 24.30
CA PHE A 15 19.46 59.10 23.10
C PHE A 15 18.47 60.22 22.84
N SER A 16 18.42 60.69 21.58
CA SER A 16 17.47 61.75 21.19
C SER A 16 16.01 61.28 21.47
N PRO A 17 15.07 62.21 21.74
CA PRO A 17 13.68 61.88 21.99
C PRO A 17 13.04 61.04 20.87
N VAL A 18 13.48 61.25 19.63
CA VAL A 18 13.03 60.47 18.45
C VAL A 18 13.55 59.04 18.51
N MET A 19 14.81 58.84 18.90
CA MET A 19 15.40 57.53 19.05
C MET A 19 14.71 56.70 20.15
N LYS A 20 14.31 57.32 21.26
CA LYS A 20 13.55 56.67 22.32
C LYS A 20 12.17 56.19 21.84
N LYS A 21 11.46 57.00 21.07
CA LYS A 21 10.17 56.63 20.45
C LYS A 21 10.33 55.46 19.45
N LEU A 22 11.39 55.49 18.66
CA LEU A 22 11.68 54.40 17.70
C LEU A 22 11.98 53.08 18.42
N ILE A 23 12.82 53.14 19.45
CA ILE A 23 13.12 51.95 20.28
C ILE A 23 11.86 51.40 20.94
N PHE A 24 10.99 52.25 21.51
CA PHE A 24 9.73 51.86 22.09
C PHE A 24 8.82 51.15 21.05
N LEU A 25 8.71 51.72 19.85
CA LEU A 25 7.93 51.14 18.77
C LEU A 25 8.46 49.76 18.36
N VAL A 26 9.77 49.61 18.22
CA VAL A 26 10.40 48.31 17.89
C VAL A 26 10.14 47.28 19.00
N VAL A 27 10.34 47.67 20.26
CA VAL A 27 10.06 46.78 21.39
C VAL A 27 8.59 46.39 21.46
N PHE A 28 7.68 47.31 21.19
CA PHE A 28 6.25 47.04 21.14
C PHE A 28 5.88 46.07 20.05
N VAL A 29 6.46 46.20 18.85
CA VAL A 29 6.28 45.26 17.73
C VAL A 29 6.79 43.86 18.12
N ILE A 30 7.96 43.77 18.77
CA ILE A 30 8.51 42.49 19.25
C ILE A 30 7.59 41.84 20.29
N ILE A 31 7.03 42.62 21.22
CA ILE A 31 6.08 42.10 22.22
C ILE A 31 4.83 41.56 21.57
N LEU A 32 4.31 42.21 20.49
CA LEU A 32 3.16 41.75 19.74
C LEU A 32 3.41 40.43 18.98
N GLN A 33 4.68 40.10 18.68
CA GLN A 33 5.02 38.83 18.05
C GLN A 33 4.85 37.62 19.00
N ILE A 34 4.97 37.83 20.32
CA ILE A 34 4.89 36.77 21.31
C ILE A 34 3.53 36.03 21.25
N PRO A 35 2.37 36.70 21.30
CA PRO A 35 1.08 36.04 21.17
C PRO A 35 0.91 35.27 19.84
N LEU A 36 1.43 35.83 18.73
CA LEU A 36 1.37 35.19 17.43
C LEU A 36 2.13 33.86 17.38
N LEU A 37 3.31 33.80 18.04
CA LEU A 37 4.07 32.54 18.16
C LEU A 37 3.29 31.50 18.99
N PHE A 38 2.59 31.90 20.06
CA PHE A 38 1.75 30.98 20.84
C PHE A 38 0.57 30.43 20.02
N VAL A 39 -0.08 31.29 19.22
CA VAL A 39 -1.18 30.85 18.34
C VAL A 39 -0.66 29.88 17.29
N GLY A 40 0.48 30.15 16.66
CA GLY A 40 1.12 29.24 15.71
C GLY A 40 1.38 27.86 16.32
N ASN A 41 2.03 27.82 17.49
CA ASN A 41 2.29 26.58 18.23
C ASN A 41 1.01 25.82 18.60
N LEU A 42 -0.07 26.53 18.93
CA LEU A 42 -1.36 25.92 19.27
C LEU A 42 -2.00 25.25 18.03
N ILE A 43 -1.94 25.92 16.87
CA ILE A 43 -2.45 25.38 15.60
C ILE A 43 -1.67 24.13 15.22
N ASP A 44 -0.34 24.17 15.28
CA ASP A 44 0.53 23.03 14.95
C ASP A 44 0.29 21.85 15.90
N ASN A 45 0.16 22.11 17.19
CA ASN A 45 -0.18 21.09 18.18
C ASN A 45 -1.52 20.44 17.90
N ARG A 46 -2.56 21.22 17.57
CA ARG A 46 -3.87 20.67 17.19
C ARG A 46 -3.79 19.85 15.92
N GLY A 47 -3.07 20.32 14.90
CA GLY A 47 -2.86 19.57 13.67
C GLY A 47 -2.15 18.23 13.91
N ARG A 48 -1.12 18.23 14.77
CA ARG A 48 -0.39 17.01 15.14
C ARG A 48 -1.28 16.02 15.90
N LEU A 49 -2.02 16.49 16.92
CA LEU A 49 -2.95 15.66 17.69
C LEU A 49 -4.07 15.08 16.81
N PHE A 50 -4.61 15.87 15.88
CA PHE A 50 -5.56 15.39 14.89
C PHE A 50 -4.98 14.24 14.06
N ASN A 51 -3.82 14.44 13.45
CA ASN A 51 -3.17 13.43 12.63
C ASN A 51 -2.81 12.16 13.43
N GLN A 52 -2.35 12.32 14.67
CA GLN A 52 -2.07 11.22 15.57
C GLN A 52 -3.35 10.43 15.87
N THR A 53 -4.43 11.10 16.27
CA THR A 53 -5.72 10.45 16.60
C THR A 53 -6.32 9.74 15.39
N VAL A 54 -6.30 10.36 14.22
CA VAL A 54 -6.75 9.72 12.96
C VAL A 54 -5.92 8.48 12.64
N THR A 55 -4.61 8.54 12.90
CA THR A 55 -3.71 7.39 12.71
C THR A 55 -4.00 6.27 13.71
N GLU A 56 -4.23 6.60 14.97
CA GLU A 56 -4.58 5.62 16.01
C GLU A 56 -5.90 4.92 15.70
N ILE A 57 -6.95 5.67 15.31
CA ILE A 57 -8.23 5.08 14.87
C ILE A 57 -8.01 4.15 13.68
N GLY A 58 -7.22 4.57 12.69
CA GLY A 58 -6.89 3.75 11.52
C GLY A 58 -6.13 2.47 11.90
N ASN A 59 -5.21 2.54 12.87
CA ASN A 59 -4.47 1.36 13.33
C ASN A 59 -5.35 0.34 14.06
N GLU A 60 -6.40 0.79 14.74
CA GLU A 60 -7.36 -0.06 15.46
C GLU A 60 -8.42 -0.65 14.51
N TRP A 61 -8.90 0.13 13.56
CA TRP A 61 -9.96 -0.28 12.63
C TRP A 61 -9.44 -1.04 11.42
N GLY A 62 -8.41 -0.53 10.80
CA GLY A 62 -7.75 -0.98 9.57
C GLY A 62 -6.98 0.19 8.97
N LYS A 63 -5.73 -0.05 8.60
CA LYS A 63 -4.88 0.95 7.94
C LYS A 63 -5.35 1.21 6.50
N SER A 64 -4.67 2.11 5.81
CA SER A 64 -4.80 2.25 4.36
C SER A 64 -4.53 0.91 3.69
N GLN A 65 -5.44 0.48 2.82
CA GLN A 65 -5.36 -0.83 2.20
C GLN A 65 -4.75 -0.75 0.81
N LYS A 66 -3.68 -1.51 0.62
CA LYS A 66 -3.12 -1.80 -0.68
C LYS A 66 -3.37 -3.28 -0.98
N ILE A 67 -4.14 -3.52 -2.03
CA ILE A 67 -4.51 -4.84 -2.50
C ILE A 67 -3.63 -5.15 -3.70
N ILE A 68 -2.92 -6.25 -3.62
CA ILE A 68 -2.12 -6.76 -4.72
C ILE A 68 -2.90 -7.91 -5.32
N ALA A 69 -3.14 -7.82 -6.61
CA ALA A 69 -3.95 -8.76 -7.38
C ALA A 69 -3.53 -10.22 -7.14
N PRO A 70 -4.44 -11.18 -7.36
CA PRO A 70 -4.11 -12.58 -7.28
C PRO A 70 -2.94 -12.94 -8.18
N VAL A 71 -2.00 -13.71 -7.62
CA VAL A 71 -0.87 -14.30 -8.34
C VAL A 71 -0.80 -15.79 -8.04
N ILE A 72 -0.34 -16.59 -8.99
CA ILE A 72 0.02 -17.98 -8.73
C ILE A 72 1.53 -18.03 -8.51
N SER A 73 1.92 -18.39 -7.30
CA SER A 73 3.31 -18.56 -6.92
C SER A 73 3.69 -20.01 -7.01
N LEU A 74 4.78 -20.29 -7.72
CA LEU A 74 5.28 -21.64 -7.95
C LEU A 74 6.69 -21.74 -7.39
N SER A 75 6.98 -22.85 -6.70
CA SER A 75 8.36 -23.26 -6.41
C SER A 75 8.63 -24.64 -6.99
N TYR A 76 9.78 -24.81 -7.59
CA TYR A 76 10.25 -26.07 -8.14
C TYR A 76 11.76 -26.18 -8.07
N ILE A 77 12.26 -27.41 -8.11
CA ILE A 77 13.70 -27.68 -8.11
C ILE A 77 14.20 -27.73 -9.57
N ASP A 78 15.10 -26.82 -9.92
CA ASP A 78 15.77 -26.85 -11.21
C ASP A 78 17.14 -27.51 -11.06
N SER A 79 17.22 -28.75 -11.55
CA SER A 79 18.48 -29.53 -11.55
C SER A 79 19.41 -29.19 -12.73
N THR A 80 19.00 -28.31 -13.64
CA THR A 80 19.79 -27.93 -14.82
C THR A 80 20.75 -26.77 -14.57
N LEU A 81 20.56 -26.03 -13.45
CA LEU A 81 21.36 -24.87 -13.10
C LEU A 81 22.39 -25.19 -12.02
N SER A 82 23.65 -24.88 -12.28
CA SER A 82 24.69 -24.88 -11.27
C SER A 82 24.82 -23.50 -10.65
N LYS A 83 24.89 -23.44 -9.31
CA LYS A 83 25.05 -22.18 -8.57
C LYS A 83 26.37 -21.49 -8.75
N ASP A 84 27.37 -22.17 -9.36
CA ASP A 84 28.74 -21.66 -9.45
C ASP A 84 29.41 -22.08 -10.75
N ASP A 85 29.56 -21.13 -11.69
CA ASP A 85 30.36 -21.29 -12.90
C ASP A 85 31.87 -21.36 -12.60
N SER A 86 32.30 -21.21 -11.35
CA SER A 86 33.68 -21.11 -10.94
C SER A 86 34.34 -22.45 -10.55
N ILE A 87 33.60 -23.55 -10.44
CA ILE A 87 34.13 -24.87 -10.14
C ILE A 87 34.13 -25.75 -11.41
N ARG A 88 34.84 -25.32 -12.44
CA ARG A 88 35.23 -26.18 -13.56
C ARG A 88 36.46 -27.00 -13.15
N ASN A 89 36.23 -28.05 -12.40
CA ASN A 89 37.19 -29.14 -12.35
C ASN A 89 36.80 -30.20 -13.40
N GLU A 90 37.70 -30.47 -14.30
CA GLU A 90 37.54 -31.15 -15.60
C GLU A 90 36.93 -32.58 -15.59
N LYS A 91 36.41 -33.11 -14.49
CA LYS A 91 35.89 -34.49 -14.46
C LYS A 91 34.58 -34.76 -13.72
N ASN A 92 34.03 -33.84 -12.95
CA ASN A 92 32.69 -34.03 -12.34
C ASN A 92 31.98 -32.69 -12.17
N VAL A 93 31.08 -32.38 -13.07
CA VAL A 93 30.10 -31.27 -12.88
C VAL A 93 29.11 -31.74 -11.86
N VAL A 94 29.26 -31.36 -10.61
CA VAL A 94 28.23 -31.56 -9.58
C VAL A 94 27.18 -30.47 -9.80
N VAL A 95 26.11 -30.83 -10.50
CA VAL A 95 24.95 -29.99 -10.65
C VAL A 95 24.23 -29.95 -9.30
N GLN A 96 24.29 -28.81 -8.61
CA GLN A 96 23.49 -28.62 -7.40
C GLN A 96 22.09 -28.17 -7.78
N PRO A 97 21.06 -28.84 -7.28
CA PRO A 97 19.67 -28.44 -7.53
C PRO A 97 19.42 -27.05 -6.92
N VAL A 98 18.83 -26.15 -7.70
CA VAL A 98 18.47 -24.79 -7.28
C VAL A 98 16.95 -24.69 -7.17
N GLU A 99 16.45 -24.28 -6.01
CA GLU A 99 15.04 -23.94 -5.88
C GLU A 99 14.74 -22.63 -6.66
N ARG A 100 13.84 -22.73 -7.62
CA ARG A 100 13.30 -21.60 -8.37
C ARG A 100 11.94 -21.24 -7.83
N ARG A 101 11.69 -19.93 -7.74
CA ARG A 101 10.39 -19.38 -7.32
C ARG A 101 9.96 -18.40 -8.37
N ILE A 102 8.80 -18.63 -8.95
CA ILE A 102 8.22 -17.76 -9.95
C ILE A 102 6.82 -17.33 -9.53
N ALA A 103 6.40 -16.17 -9.98
CA ALA A 103 5.03 -15.69 -9.85
C ALA A 103 4.42 -15.48 -11.22
N ILE A 104 3.25 -16.10 -11.46
CA ILE A 104 2.47 -15.99 -12.68
C ILE A 104 1.38 -14.96 -12.44
N LEU A 105 1.29 -13.99 -13.32
CA LEU A 105 0.30 -12.92 -13.26
C LEU A 105 -0.95 -13.29 -14.08
N PRO A 106 -2.14 -12.76 -13.75
CA PRO A 106 -3.36 -13.06 -14.49
C PRO A 106 -3.35 -12.43 -15.88
N GLU A 107 -3.98 -13.10 -16.85
CA GLU A 107 -4.26 -12.53 -18.16
C GLU A 107 -5.36 -11.46 -18.08
N GLU A 108 -6.37 -11.71 -17.26
CA GLU A 108 -7.47 -10.77 -17.01
C GLU A 108 -7.74 -10.68 -15.51
N LEU A 109 -7.94 -9.46 -15.04
CA LEU A 109 -8.29 -9.13 -13.66
C LEU A 109 -9.45 -8.15 -13.65
N ASN A 110 -10.56 -8.56 -13.08
CA ASN A 110 -11.72 -7.72 -12.83
C ASN A 110 -11.89 -7.57 -11.32
N ALA A 111 -12.05 -6.34 -10.83
CA ALA A 111 -12.32 -6.06 -9.43
C ALA A 111 -13.59 -5.23 -9.30
N THR A 112 -14.51 -5.72 -8.49
CA THR A 112 -15.69 -4.95 -8.07
C THR A 112 -15.57 -4.67 -6.59
N ILE A 113 -15.65 -3.38 -6.20
CA ILE A 113 -15.51 -2.94 -4.82
C ILE A 113 -16.76 -2.18 -4.41
N GLU A 114 -17.39 -2.66 -3.37
CA GLU A 114 -18.45 -1.94 -2.67
C GLU A 114 -17.94 -1.45 -1.32
N MET A 115 -17.83 -0.15 -1.16
CA MET A 115 -17.26 0.47 0.03
C MET A 115 -18.32 1.33 0.74
N LYS A 116 -18.36 1.22 2.06
CA LYS A 116 -19.20 2.05 2.93
C LYS A 116 -18.31 2.81 3.90
N ASP A 117 -18.37 4.13 3.85
CA ASP A 117 -17.69 4.97 4.81
C ASP A 117 -18.44 5.06 6.13
N GLU A 118 -17.71 5.23 7.20
CA GLU A 118 -18.19 5.40 8.56
C GLU A 118 -17.33 6.43 9.28
N LEU A 119 -17.96 7.30 10.06
CA LEU A 119 -17.28 8.30 10.85
C LEU A 119 -17.03 7.75 12.27
N ARG A 120 -15.77 7.64 12.65
CA ARG A 120 -15.34 7.27 14.00
C ARG A 120 -14.90 8.48 14.79
N HIS A 121 -15.28 8.52 16.05
CA HIS A 121 -14.99 9.62 16.95
C HIS A 121 -14.02 9.19 18.06
N ARG A 122 -13.05 10.06 18.35
CA ARG A 122 -12.19 9.90 19.51
C ARG A 122 -11.93 11.27 20.13
N GLY A 123 -12.57 11.53 21.27
CA GLY A 123 -12.60 12.86 21.87
C GLY A 123 -13.29 13.87 20.95
N ILE A 124 -12.58 14.93 20.60
CA ILE A 124 -13.08 15.98 19.69
C ILE A 124 -12.74 15.71 18.21
N TYR A 125 -12.02 14.64 17.93
CA TYR A 125 -11.54 14.35 16.57
C TYR A 125 -12.37 13.27 15.90
N ASN A 126 -12.56 13.43 14.60
CA ASN A 126 -13.28 12.51 13.74
C ASN A 126 -12.31 11.92 12.70
N ALA A 127 -12.40 10.63 12.46
CA ALA A 127 -11.70 9.95 11.39
C ALA A 127 -12.69 9.19 10.52
N THR A 128 -12.58 9.35 9.22
CA THR A 128 -13.33 8.54 8.27
C THR A 128 -12.62 7.21 8.09
N VAL A 129 -13.34 6.14 8.32
CA VAL A 129 -12.95 4.77 8.09
C VAL A 129 -13.94 4.13 7.12
N TYR A 130 -13.66 2.94 6.62
CA TYR A 130 -14.59 2.23 5.75
C TYR A 130 -14.59 0.72 6.01
N THR A 131 -15.69 0.11 5.62
CA THR A 131 -15.79 -1.31 5.35
C THR A 131 -15.96 -1.50 3.85
N ALA A 132 -15.32 -2.52 3.29
CA ALA A 132 -15.44 -2.80 1.89
C ALA A 132 -15.52 -4.32 1.64
N ASN A 133 -16.34 -4.66 0.65
CA ASN A 133 -16.31 -5.95 -0.01
C ASN A 133 -15.56 -5.79 -1.32
N ILE A 134 -14.62 -6.68 -1.59
CA ILE A 134 -13.94 -6.75 -2.88
C ILE A 134 -14.13 -8.14 -3.48
N LYS A 135 -14.62 -8.14 -4.70
CA LYS A 135 -14.72 -9.33 -5.53
C LYS A 135 -13.73 -9.23 -6.67
N LEU A 136 -12.77 -10.17 -6.70
CA LEU A 136 -11.76 -10.29 -7.74
C LEU A 136 -12.08 -11.52 -8.59
N THR A 137 -12.14 -11.33 -9.89
CA THR A 137 -12.36 -12.41 -10.87
C THR A 137 -11.41 -12.26 -12.04
N GLY A 138 -11.16 -13.34 -12.73
CA GLY A 138 -10.29 -13.32 -13.90
C GLY A 138 -9.80 -14.72 -14.23
N TYR A 139 -8.70 -14.80 -14.95
CA TYR A 139 -8.11 -16.10 -15.29
C TYR A 139 -6.60 -15.99 -15.50
N PHE A 140 -5.92 -17.11 -15.32
CA PHE A 140 -4.53 -17.32 -15.68
C PHE A 140 -4.44 -18.15 -16.97
N SER A 141 -3.34 -17.97 -17.70
CA SER A 141 -3.06 -18.78 -18.90
C SER A 141 -2.25 -20.01 -18.51
N PRO A 142 -2.69 -21.23 -18.85
CA PRO A 142 -1.88 -22.43 -18.63
C PRO A 142 -0.52 -22.39 -19.32
N LYS A 143 -0.39 -21.61 -20.40
CA LYS A 143 0.86 -21.47 -21.18
C LYS A 143 2.00 -20.80 -20.40
N ASP A 144 1.68 -20.07 -19.34
CA ASP A 144 2.66 -19.36 -18.54
C ASP A 144 3.31 -20.25 -17.47
N PHE A 145 2.82 -21.48 -17.31
CA PHE A 145 3.33 -22.44 -16.35
C PHE A 145 4.50 -23.23 -16.91
N PRO A 146 5.57 -23.43 -16.14
CA PRO A 146 6.68 -24.25 -16.56
C PRO A 146 6.27 -25.72 -16.63
N ASN A 147 6.73 -26.44 -17.65
CA ASN A 147 6.55 -27.88 -17.74
C ASN A 147 7.58 -28.59 -16.85
N LYS A 148 7.32 -28.65 -15.55
CA LYS A 148 8.17 -29.26 -14.52
C LYS A 148 7.33 -30.17 -13.63
N ASN A 149 7.94 -31.25 -13.16
CA ASN A 149 7.36 -32.13 -12.15
C ASN A 149 7.66 -31.58 -10.74
N ASP A 150 6.89 -32.03 -9.76
CA ASP A 150 7.10 -31.70 -8.33
C ASP A 150 7.06 -30.19 -8.01
N MET A 151 6.11 -29.48 -8.60
CA MET A 151 5.87 -28.08 -8.30
C MET A 151 4.97 -27.92 -7.07
N ILE A 152 5.32 -26.98 -6.22
CA ILE A 152 4.44 -26.51 -5.14
C ILE A 152 3.86 -25.17 -5.60
N ALA A 153 2.53 -25.10 -5.64
CA ALA A 153 1.80 -23.94 -6.14
C ALA A 153 0.85 -23.36 -5.10
N TYR A 154 0.73 -22.04 -5.10
CA TYR A 154 -0.20 -21.29 -4.24
C TYR A 154 -0.91 -20.21 -5.05
N LEU A 155 -2.23 -20.11 -4.88
CA LEU A 155 -2.97 -18.91 -5.26
C LEU A 155 -2.85 -17.92 -4.10
N SER A 156 -2.36 -16.71 -4.35
CA SER A 156 -2.05 -15.73 -3.31
C SER A 156 -2.59 -14.35 -3.65
N ILE A 157 -3.02 -13.61 -2.64
CA ILE A 157 -3.41 -12.20 -2.73
C ILE A 157 -2.66 -11.39 -1.66
N GLY A 158 -2.06 -10.28 -2.06
CA GLY A 158 -1.36 -9.39 -1.13
C GLY A 158 -2.31 -8.38 -0.48
N LEU A 159 -2.18 -8.20 0.84
CA LEU A 159 -2.91 -7.22 1.63
C LEU A 159 -1.92 -6.46 2.51
N SER A 160 -1.98 -5.14 2.50
CA SER A 160 -1.06 -4.32 3.31
C SER A 160 -1.29 -4.48 4.82
N ASP A 161 -2.52 -4.75 5.22
CA ASP A 161 -2.90 -5.00 6.61
C ASP A 161 -3.87 -6.20 6.68
N THR A 162 -3.33 -7.37 6.97
CA THR A 162 -4.12 -8.61 7.11
C THR A 162 -5.02 -8.60 8.35
N LYS A 163 -4.74 -7.78 9.37
CA LYS A 163 -5.61 -7.62 10.53
C LYS A 163 -6.95 -6.95 10.19
N ALA A 164 -6.97 -6.22 9.10
CA ALA A 164 -8.17 -5.57 8.61
C ALA A 164 -9.12 -6.52 7.86
N LEU A 165 -8.66 -7.73 7.52
CA LEU A 165 -9.50 -8.76 6.92
C LEU A 165 -10.59 -9.19 7.91
N VAL A 166 -11.85 -9.08 7.49
CA VAL A 166 -13.02 -9.44 8.30
C VAL A 166 -13.48 -10.84 7.98
N LYS A 167 -13.57 -11.16 6.68
CA LYS A 167 -14.07 -12.46 6.21
C LYS A 167 -13.57 -12.75 4.80
N VAL A 168 -13.30 -14.00 4.54
CA VAL A 168 -13.17 -14.55 3.19
C VAL A 168 -14.47 -15.28 2.86
N ASN A 169 -15.20 -14.73 1.88
CA ASN A 169 -16.47 -15.29 1.44
C ASN A 169 -16.24 -16.39 0.39
N LYS A 170 -15.21 -16.20 -0.45
CA LYS A 170 -14.84 -17.14 -1.51
C LYS A 170 -13.35 -17.03 -1.84
N PHE A 171 -12.70 -18.13 -2.09
CA PHE A 171 -11.32 -18.18 -2.56
C PHE A 171 -11.11 -19.42 -3.43
N LYS A 172 -11.32 -19.25 -4.74
CA LYS A 172 -11.37 -20.36 -5.71
C LYS A 172 -10.36 -20.20 -6.83
N LEU A 173 -9.83 -21.34 -7.26
CA LEU A 173 -9.11 -21.47 -8.51
C LEU A 173 -9.76 -22.62 -9.31
N GLY A 174 -10.17 -22.35 -10.57
CA GLY A 174 -11.05 -23.25 -11.28
C GLY A 174 -12.37 -23.45 -10.53
N ASN A 175 -12.73 -24.69 -10.35
CA ASN A 175 -13.92 -25.10 -9.58
C ASN A 175 -13.60 -25.47 -8.13
N VAL A 176 -12.34 -25.37 -7.70
CA VAL A 176 -11.86 -25.84 -6.40
C VAL A 176 -11.75 -24.67 -5.42
N GLU A 177 -12.42 -24.80 -4.26
CA GLU A 177 -12.23 -23.91 -3.12
C GLU A 177 -10.88 -24.22 -2.49
N GLN A 178 -10.08 -23.18 -2.20
CA GLN A 178 -8.75 -23.35 -1.65
C GLN A 178 -8.78 -23.28 -0.12
N ASP A 179 -8.08 -24.21 0.52
CA ASP A 179 -7.81 -24.12 1.95
C ASP A 179 -6.85 -22.98 2.24
N LEU A 180 -7.30 -22.04 3.08
CA LEU A 180 -6.58 -20.80 3.31
C LEU A 180 -5.55 -20.94 4.41
N GLU A 181 -4.37 -20.47 4.12
CA GLU A 181 -3.29 -20.25 5.07
C GLU A 181 -2.95 -18.76 5.15
N THR A 182 -2.74 -18.26 6.37
CA THR A 182 -2.14 -16.95 6.54
C THR A 182 -0.67 -17.06 6.22
N MET A 183 -0.25 -16.53 5.11
CA MET A 183 1.17 -16.51 4.75
C MET A 183 1.78 -15.15 5.06
N SER A 184 2.75 -15.17 5.95
CA SER A 184 3.78 -14.16 5.99
C SER A 184 4.79 -14.45 4.87
N GLY A 185 4.69 -13.74 3.82
CA GLY A 185 5.70 -13.25 2.89
C GLY A 185 6.71 -14.14 2.21
N THR A 186 6.82 -15.40 2.47
CA THR A 186 8.01 -16.14 2.02
C THR A 186 7.84 -17.00 0.78
N MET A 187 6.64 -17.38 0.46
CA MET A 187 6.46 -18.29 -0.68
C MET A 187 6.03 -17.56 -1.94
N ALA A 188 5.46 -16.41 -1.78
CA ALA A 188 4.62 -16.02 -2.85
C ALA A 188 5.24 -15.07 -3.84
N SER A 189 6.00 -14.11 -3.48
CA SER A 189 6.33 -13.13 -4.50
C SER A 189 7.19 -12.01 -3.94
N PRO A 190 8.12 -11.48 -4.73
CA PRO A 190 8.75 -10.21 -4.42
C PRO A 190 7.75 -9.04 -4.38
N LEU A 191 6.50 -9.26 -4.79
CA LEU A 191 5.48 -8.22 -4.89
C LEU A 191 4.83 -7.86 -3.55
N PHE A 192 4.77 -8.78 -2.57
CA PHE A 192 4.14 -8.51 -1.28
C PHE A 192 4.68 -9.37 -0.14
N ALA A 193 4.69 -8.78 1.05
CA ALA A 193 5.17 -9.43 2.26
C ALA A 193 4.05 -10.03 3.11
N ASN A 194 2.80 -9.56 2.97
CA ASN A 194 1.64 -9.99 3.74
C ASN A 194 0.46 -10.29 2.83
N GLY A 195 -0.36 -11.26 3.21
CA GLY A 195 -1.53 -11.62 2.44
C GLY A 195 -2.15 -12.92 2.91
N ILE A 196 -2.98 -13.49 2.06
CA ILE A 196 -3.56 -14.82 2.24
C ILE A 196 -3.24 -15.67 1.02
N SER A 197 -3.08 -16.96 1.23
CA SER A 197 -2.75 -17.93 0.19
C SER A 197 -3.52 -19.21 0.39
N GLY A 198 -3.85 -19.87 -0.72
CA GLY A 198 -4.38 -21.22 -0.73
C GLY A 198 -3.42 -22.12 -1.50
N LYS A 199 -3.08 -23.27 -0.91
CA LYS A 199 -2.24 -24.27 -1.57
C LYS A 199 -3.05 -24.97 -2.67
N ILE A 200 -2.50 -24.96 -3.88
CA ILE A 200 -3.10 -25.61 -5.03
C ILE A 200 -2.77 -27.11 -4.92
N GLY A 201 -3.80 -27.94 -4.82
CA GLY A 201 -3.69 -29.39 -4.67
C GLY A 201 -3.40 -30.13 -5.99
N PRO A 202 -3.44 -31.47 -5.97
CA PRO A 202 -3.18 -32.30 -7.16
C PRO A 202 -4.24 -32.14 -8.26
N GLU A 203 -5.40 -31.55 -7.98
CA GLU A 203 -6.42 -31.15 -8.97
C GLU A 203 -5.89 -30.19 -10.04
N TYR A 204 -4.74 -29.60 -9.77
CA TYR A 204 -4.02 -28.69 -10.65
C TYR A 204 -3.71 -29.32 -12.03
N ASP A 205 -3.35 -30.61 -12.07
CA ASP A 205 -3.03 -31.31 -13.31
C ASP A 205 -4.22 -31.30 -14.30
N GLY A 206 -5.44 -31.39 -13.78
CA GLY A 206 -6.66 -31.28 -14.58
C GLY A 206 -6.90 -29.88 -15.15
N MET A 207 -6.54 -28.83 -14.39
CA MET A 207 -6.72 -27.43 -14.82
C MET A 207 -5.77 -27.04 -15.97
N MET A 208 -4.61 -27.68 -16.07
CA MET A 208 -3.62 -27.41 -17.12
C MET A 208 -4.06 -27.85 -18.51
N THR A 209 -5.09 -28.67 -18.63
CA THR A 209 -5.66 -29.08 -19.91
C THR A 209 -6.72 -28.10 -20.42
N GLU A 210 -7.14 -27.14 -19.61
CA GLU A 210 -8.09 -26.11 -20.00
C GLU A 210 -7.40 -24.95 -20.73
N ASP A 211 -8.14 -24.20 -21.54
CA ASP A 211 -7.59 -22.99 -22.17
C ASP A 211 -7.37 -21.84 -21.20
N LYS A 212 -8.08 -21.83 -20.09
CA LYS A 212 -8.07 -20.78 -19.07
C LYS A 212 -8.25 -21.37 -17.67
N ILE A 213 -7.53 -20.88 -16.71
CA ILE A 213 -7.69 -21.22 -15.30
C ILE A 213 -8.37 -20.03 -14.59
N PRO A 214 -9.70 -20.07 -14.41
CA PRO A 214 -10.43 -18.97 -13.78
C PRO A 214 -10.15 -18.91 -12.29
N PHE A 215 -10.27 -17.72 -11.69
CA PHE A 215 -10.25 -17.54 -10.25
C PHE A 215 -11.41 -16.63 -9.80
N GLU A 216 -11.84 -16.84 -8.57
CA GLU A 216 -12.82 -16.00 -7.90
C GLU A 216 -12.43 -15.83 -6.44
N ILE A 217 -12.21 -14.58 -6.01
CA ILE A 217 -11.89 -14.22 -4.64
C ILE A 217 -12.88 -13.16 -4.20
N ASP A 218 -13.54 -13.38 -3.06
CA ASP A 218 -14.50 -12.46 -2.47
C ASP A 218 -14.18 -12.30 -0.99
N ILE A 219 -13.80 -11.07 -0.59
CA ILE A 219 -13.33 -10.77 0.75
C ILE A 219 -13.97 -9.50 1.29
N ASP A 220 -14.27 -9.51 2.59
CA ASP A 220 -14.67 -8.33 3.35
C ASP A 220 -13.51 -7.85 4.21
N PHE A 221 -13.24 -6.56 4.17
CA PHE A 221 -12.16 -5.96 4.94
C PHE A 221 -12.50 -4.55 5.41
N ARG A 222 -11.68 -4.05 6.31
CA ARG A 222 -11.74 -2.71 6.86
C ARG A 222 -10.58 -1.88 6.38
N GLY A 223 -10.73 -0.57 6.42
CA GLY A 223 -9.64 0.33 6.10
C GLY A 223 -9.91 1.76 6.52
N SER A 224 -8.90 2.59 6.33
CA SER A 224 -8.99 4.03 6.56
C SER A 224 -8.23 4.79 5.48
N ARG A 225 -8.62 6.03 5.23
CA ARG A 225 -7.95 6.99 4.33
C ARG A 225 -7.94 6.59 2.86
N GLU A 226 -7.38 5.44 2.52
CA GLU A 226 -7.06 5.07 1.14
C GLU A 226 -7.32 3.59 0.88
N ILE A 227 -7.78 3.30 -0.33
CA ILE A 227 -7.76 1.97 -0.92
C ILE A 227 -7.04 2.05 -2.26
N SER A 228 -6.11 1.15 -2.50
CA SER A 228 -5.40 1.05 -3.77
C SER A 228 -5.31 -0.40 -4.24
N ILE A 229 -5.37 -0.60 -5.56
CA ILE A 229 -5.23 -1.90 -6.20
C ILE A 229 -4.08 -1.84 -7.18
N LEU A 230 -3.19 -2.82 -7.12
CA LEU A 230 -2.12 -2.97 -8.09
C LEU A 230 -2.65 -3.74 -9.31
N PRO A 231 -2.65 -3.14 -10.52
CA PRO A 231 -3.18 -3.76 -11.73
C PRO A 231 -2.16 -4.74 -12.33
N LEU A 232 -2.15 -6.00 -11.87
CA LEU A 232 -1.20 -7.02 -12.33
C LEU A 232 -1.69 -7.80 -13.56
N GLY A 233 -2.97 -7.73 -13.90
CA GLY A 233 -3.51 -8.38 -15.09
C GLY A 233 -2.95 -7.79 -16.40
N LYS A 234 -2.99 -8.56 -17.45
CA LYS A 234 -2.74 -8.06 -18.81
C LYS A 234 -3.85 -7.09 -19.24
N LYS A 235 -5.09 -7.40 -18.84
CA LYS A 235 -6.24 -6.50 -18.85
C LYS A 235 -6.78 -6.36 -17.44
N ASN A 236 -7.04 -5.14 -17.00
CA ASN A 236 -7.57 -4.89 -15.69
C ASN A 236 -8.79 -3.97 -15.81
N ASN A 237 -9.91 -4.39 -15.23
CA ASN A 237 -11.15 -3.62 -15.15
C ASN A 237 -11.53 -3.49 -13.68
N PHE A 238 -11.66 -2.28 -13.19
CA PHE A 238 -12.00 -2.01 -11.80
C PHE A 238 -13.23 -1.14 -11.72
N ASP A 239 -14.21 -1.59 -10.96
CA ASP A 239 -15.44 -0.88 -10.64
C ASP A 239 -15.49 -0.62 -9.14
N ILE A 240 -15.60 0.65 -8.75
CA ILE A 240 -15.72 1.04 -7.34
C ILE A 240 -17.02 1.81 -7.14
N LYS A 241 -17.77 1.43 -6.11
CA LYS A 241 -18.95 2.13 -5.64
C LYS A 241 -18.81 2.43 -4.16
N SER A 242 -19.14 3.66 -3.77
CA SER A 242 -19.10 4.08 -2.37
C SER A 242 -20.12 5.17 -2.09
N ASN A 243 -20.55 5.26 -0.83
CA ASN A 243 -21.32 6.40 -0.32
C ASN A 243 -20.42 7.61 0.06
N TRP A 244 -19.10 7.53 -0.13
CA TRP A 244 -18.18 8.64 0.12
C TRP A 244 -18.40 9.78 -0.86
N LYS A 245 -18.72 10.99 -0.34
CA LYS A 245 -19.17 12.13 -1.15
C LYS A 245 -18.05 12.94 -1.81
N SER A 246 -16.82 12.79 -1.34
CA SER A 246 -15.67 13.59 -1.83
C SER A 246 -14.44 12.71 -2.06
N PRO A 247 -14.49 11.80 -3.05
CA PRO A 247 -13.36 10.96 -3.37
C PRO A 247 -12.22 11.78 -4.00
N SER A 248 -10.99 11.36 -3.74
CA SER A 248 -9.80 11.82 -4.47
C SER A 248 -9.18 10.62 -5.19
N PHE A 249 -8.90 10.78 -6.47
CA PHE A 249 -8.31 9.74 -7.30
C PHE A 249 -6.85 10.09 -7.59
N SER A 250 -5.94 9.12 -7.42
CA SER A 250 -4.53 9.27 -7.68
C SER A 250 -3.98 8.12 -8.52
N GLY A 251 -2.83 8.32 -9.16
CA GLY A 251 -2.24 7.36 -10.09
C GLY A 251 -2.96 7.38 -11.43
N VAL A 252 -3.43 6.21 -11.88
CA VAL A 252 -4.24 6.12 -13.12
C VAL A 252 -5.64 6.66 -12.83
N LEU A 253 -6.08 7.64 -13.59
CA LEU A 253 -7.41 8.22 -13.42
C LEU A 253 -8.50 7.29 -13.98
N PRO A 254 -9.72 7.30 -13.41
CA PRO A 254 -10.83 6.52 -13.92
C PRO A 254 -11.25 6.98 -15.31
N VAL A 255 -11.64 6.03 -16.18
CA VAL A 255 -12.19 6.30 -17.51
C VAL A 255 -13.62 6.84 -17.42
N GLU A 256 -14.36 6.38 -16.43
CA GLU A 256 -15.71 6.87 -16.10
C GLU A 256 -15.80 7.17 -14.62
N ARG A 257 -16.46 8.27 -14.27
CA ARG A 257 -16.78 8.59 -12.87
C ARG A 257 -18.08 9.37 -12.76
N ASN A 258 -18.84 9.05 -11.75
CA ASN A 258 -20.00 9.83 -11.33
C ASN A 258 -19.90 10.10 -9.84
N ILE A 259 -20.05 11.36 -9.44
CA ILE A 259 -20.00 11.79 -8.02
C ILE A 259 -21.24 12.62 -7.79
N ASP A 260 -22.05 12.23 -6.81
CA ASP A 260 -23.28 12.92 -6.44
C ASP A 260 -23.42 13.06 -4.91
N GLY A 261 -24.57 13.56 -4.45
CA GLY A 261 -24.85 13.74 -3.03
C GLY A 261 -24.95 12.43 -2.22
N ASN A 262 -25.03 11.28 -2.88
CA ASN A 262 -25.18 9.95 -2.27
C ASN A 262 -23.87 9.16 -2.28
N GLY A 263 -22.82 9.66 -2.99
CA GLY A 263 -21.53 8.99 -3.05
C GLY A 263 -20.89 9.05 -4.44
N PHE A 264 -20.17 8.00 -4.82
CA PHE A 264 -19.55 7.93 -6.13
C PHE A 264 -19.53 6.52 -6.73
N THR A 265 -19.44 6.48 -8.05
CA THR A 265 -19.03 5.31 -8.83
C THR A 265 -17.88 5.69 -9.73
N ALA A 266 -16.92 4.80 -9.90
CA ALA A 266 -15.78 5.04 -10.78
C ALA A 266 -15.28 3.74 -11.40
N LYS A 267 -14.86 3.82 -12.69
CA LYS A 267 -14.39 2.68 -13.46
C LYS A 267 -13.01 2.95 -14.03
N TRP A 268 -12.19 1.91 -14.01
CA TRP A 268 -10.85 1.92 -14.61
C TRP A 268 -10.70 0.77 -15.59
N GLU A 269 -10.06 1.06 -16.69
CA GLU A 269 -9.57 0.08 -17.66
C GLU A 269 -8.06 0.30 -17.78
N VAL A 270 -7.27 -0.66 -17.32
CA VAL A 270 -5.81 -0.54 -17.25
C VAL A 270 -5.17 -1.67 -18.05
N SER A 271 -4.45 -1.29 -19.09
CA SER A 271 -3.68 -2.22 -19.93
C SER A 271 -2.33 -2.56 -19.30
N ASN A 272 -1.78 -3.72 -19.65
CA ASN A 272 -0.42 -4.12 -19.29
C ASN A 272 0.68 -3.18 -19.80
N LEU A 273 0.39 -2.33 -20.75
CA LEU A 273 1.35 -1.33 -21.26
C LEU A 273 1.79 -0.32 -20.17
N ILE A 274 0.98 -0.17 -19.13
CA ILE A 274 1.28 0.73 -18.00
C ILE A 274 2.12 0.03 -16.92
N ARG A 275 2.08 -1.31 -16.87
CA ARG A 275 2.88 -2.08 -15.92
C ARG A 275 4.27 -2.38 -16.49
N ASN A 276 5.32 -2.21 -15.71
CA ASN A 276 6.70 -2.53 -16.09
C ASN A 276 7.11 -3.96 -15.65
N TYR A 277 6.18 -4.91 -15.63
CA TYR A 277 6.46 -6.29 -15.20
C TYR A 277 6.16 -7.27 -16.36
N PRO A 278 6.98 -8.31 -16.52
CA PRO A 278 6.66 -9.42 -17.42
C PRO A 278 5.48 -10.24 -16.87
N GLN A 279 4.91 -11.15 -17.67
CA GLN A 279 3.80 -12.00 -17.26
C GLN A 279 4.21 -13.03 -16.20
N VAL A 280 5.46 -13.45 -16.23
CA VAL A 280 6.08 -14.36 -15.27
C VAL A 280 7.25 -13.63 -14.63
N LEU A 281 7.23 -13.58 -13.31
CA LEU A 281 8.30 -12.98 -12.47
C LEU A 281 9.14 -14.09 -11.86
N ASP A 282 10.46 -13.96 -11.94
CA ASP A 282 11.46 -14.89 -11.39
C ASP A 282 12.31 -14.18 -10.31
#